data_4d2fdd1f59634b5616428bee1883cc50
#
_entry.id   4d2fdd1f59634b5616428bee1883cc50
#
_cell.length_a   1.000
_cell.length_b   1.000
_cell.length_c   1.000
_cell.angle_alpha   90.00
_cell.angle_beta   90.00
_cell.angle_gamma   90.00
#
_symmetry.space_group_name_H-M   'P 1'
#
loop_
_entity.id
_entity.type
_entity.pdbx_description
1 polymer ?
#
loop_
_entity_poly.entity_id
_entity_poly.type
_entity_poly.pdbx_seq_one_letter_code
_entity_poly.pdbx_strand_id
1 'polypeptide(L)'
;FTRNFGYDFTFTADHFIEGVVQSATMRNSWVASMSTAAITTVFGIALAFLTIRKQFPGRTLMDFLAMLPVSLPGTFIGLSLIMAFNTGPLAMTGTLVIIILGMTLRQLPVGYRQAVAGLKQIEKSLEQASTNLGANSFVTFRRIILPMLKNSLSVSFVYSFMKSMNTLSTVIFLVSPEYNLASINIMSLSDHGFLAVASATAIGMMLTIFFTFGVVKLVLRDQINIFDL
;
A
#
# COMPACT_ATOMS: atom_id res chain seq x y z
N PHE A 1 25.17 -13.74 3.87
CA PHE A 1 25.68 -13.74 5.26
C PHE A 1 27.17 -14.11 5.36
N THR A 2 27.88 -14.27 4.24
CA THR A 2 29.33 -14.38 4.22
C THR A 2 29.96 -13.04 3.93
N ARG A 3 31.14 -12.75 4.50
CA ARG A 3 31.78 -11.43 4.41
C ARG A 3 32.14 -11.05 2.98
N ASN A 4 32.74 -12.00 2.23
CA ASN A 4 33.01 -11.83 0.81
C ASN A 4 32.71 -13.14 0.09
N PHE A 5 31.65 -13.20 -0.70
CA PHE A 5 31.29 -14.40 -1.45
C PHE A 5 32.44 -14.80 -2.40
N GLY A 6 32.92 -16.03 -2.26
CA GLY A 6 34.01 -16.57 -3.06
C GLY A 6 35.43 -16.46 -2.42
N TYR A 7 35.61 -15.60 -1.40
CA TYR A 7 36.93 -15.38 -0.78
C TYR A 7 36.92 -15.58 0.74
N ASP A 8 35.83 -15.21 1.42
CA ASP A 8 35.70 -15.31 2.87
C ASP A 8 34.28 -15.79 3.23
N PHE A 9 34.20 -17.02 3.72
CA PHE A 9 32.95 -17.68 4.10
C PHE A 9 32.60 -17.50 5.59
N THR A 10 33.29 -16.62 6.31
CA THR A 10 32.93 -16.32 7.70
C THR A 10 31.53 -15.68 7.75
N PHE A 11 30.72 -16.15 8.70
CA PHE A 11 29.40 -15.58 8.92
C PHE A 11 29.51 -14.17 9.50
N THR A 12 28.78 -13.22 8.91
CA THR A 12 28.68 -11.85 9.41
C THR A 12 27.25 -11.35 9.36
N ALA A 13 26.91 -10.48 10.30
CA ALA A 13 25.65 -9.73 10.31
C ALA A 13 25.81 -8.32 9.73
N ASP A 14 27.02 -7.90 9.36
CA ASP A 14 27.33 -6.53 8.93
C ASP A 14 26.46 -6.08 7.77
N HIS A 15 26.31 -6.93 6.73
CA HIS A 15 25.45 -6.63 5.56
C HIS A 15 24.00 -6.45 5.93
N PHE A 16 23.50 -7.15 6.96
CA PHE A 16 22.13 -6.98 7.42
C PHE A 16 21.96 -5.69 8.23
N ILE A 17 22.93 -5.37 9.07
CA ILE A 17 22.93 -4.12 9.85
C ILE A 17 22.98 -2.93 8.90
N GLU A 18 23.88 -2.94 7.93
CA GLU A 18 24.03 -1.89 6.94
C GLU A 18 22.77 -1.77 6.03
N GLY A 19 22.35 -2.88 5.44
CA GLY A 19 21.27 -2.89 4.44
C GLY A 19 19.87 -2.75 5.02
N VAL A 20 19.64 -3.04 6.29
CA VAL A 20 18.32 -3.06 6.92
C VAL A 20 18.22 -2.08 8.07
N VAL A 21 19.06 -2.22 9.08
CA VAL A 21 18.90 -1.46 10.35
C VAL A 21 19.27 0.01 10.17
N GLN A 22 20.41 0.29 9.52
CA GLN A 22 20.92 1.65 9.30
C GLN A 22 20.43 2.26 7.98
N SER A 23 19.72 1.50 7.18
CA SER A 23 19.33 1.92 5.83
C SER A 23 18.18 2.94 5.84
N ALA A 24 18.47 4.15 5.38
CA ALA A 24 17.45 5.17 5.13
C ALA A 24 16.41 4.69 4.09
N THR A 25 16.83 3.90 3.10
CA THR A 25 15.95 3.37 2.05
C THR A 25 14.92 2.40 2.61
N MET A 26 15.28 1.58 3.60
CA MET A 26 14.33 0.70 4.29
C MET A 26 13.31 1.50 5.09
N ARG A 27 13.75 2.50 5.83
CA ARG A 27 12.86 3.40 6.58
C ARG A 27 11.90 4.15 5.66
N ASN A 28 12.41 4.72 4.57
CA ASN A 28 11.60 5.43 3.59
C ASN A 28 10.55 4.50 2.95
N SER A 29 10.94 3.27 2.59
CA SER A 29 10.03 2.26 2.05
C SER A 29 8.94 1.91 3.05
N TRP A 30 9.29 1.74 4.33
CA TRP A 30 8.32 1.42 5.36
C TRP A 30 7.30 2.55 5.56
N VAL A 31 7.78 3.80 5.69
CA VAL A 31 6.91 4.98 5.85
C VAL A 31 6.03 5.18 4.62
N ALA A 32 6.60 5.11 3.41
CA ALA A 32 5.83 5.27 2.18
C ALA A 32 4.77 4.18 2.02
N SER A 33 5.13 2.91 2.28
CA SER A 33 4.20 1.79 2.12
C SER A 33 3.10 1.78 3.18
N MET A 34 3.41 2.13 4.43
CA MET A 34 2.44 2.24 5.51
C MET A 34 1.43 3.36 5.22
N SER A 35 1.93 4.54 4.81
CA SER A 35 1.09 5.67 4.42
C SER A 35 0.21 5.33 3.21
N THR A 36 0.77 4.71 2.20
CA THR A 36 0.03 4.24 1.01
C THR A 36 -1.08 3.26 1.39
N ALA A 37 -0.78 2.26 2.22
CA ALA A 37 -1.76 1.27 2.65
C ALA A 37 -2.92 1.91 3.42
N ALA A 38 -2.62 2.84 4.34
CA ALA A 38 -3.62 3.56 5.09
C ALA A 38 -4.52 4.42 4.18
N ILE A 39 -3.91 5.24 3.30
CA ILE A 39 -4.63 6.12 2.38
C ILE A 39 -5.48 5.29 1.41
N THR A 40 -4.92 4.25 0.81
CA THR A 40 -5.63 3.35 -0.13
C THR A 40 -6.83 2.70 0.54
N THR A 41 -6.70 2.22 1.78
CA THR A 41 -7.80 1.59 2.51
C THR A 41 -8.90 2.59 2.83
N VAL A 42 -8.56 3.79 3.32
CA VAL A 42 -9.54 4.83 3.66
C VAL A 42 -10.25 5.36 2.40
N PHE A 43 -9.50 5.70 1.35
CA PHE A 43 -10.11 6.17 0.10
C PHE A 43 -10.88 5.06 -0.61
N GLY A 44 -10.37 3.83 -0.58
CA GLY A 44 -11.03 2.66 -1.16
C GLY A 44 -12.42 2.43 -0.56
N ILE A 45 -12.56 2.47 0.78
CA ILE A 45 -13.87 2.33 1.43
C ILE A 45 -14.78 3.53 1.17
N ALA A 46 -14.24 4.75 1.17
CA ALA A 46 -15.04 5.94 0.89
C ALA A 46 -15.65 5.90 -0.52
N LEU A 47 -14.83 5.58 -1.53
CA LEU A 47 -15.27 5.40 -2.91
C LEU A 47 -16.27 4.25 -3.05
N ALA A 48 -15.97 3.10 -2.44
CA ALA A 48 -16.87 1.93 -2.48
C ALA A 48 -18.22 2.22 -1.81
N PHE A 49 -18.23 2.91 -0.68
CA PHE A 49 -19.47 3.30 -0.01
C PHE A 49 -20.32 4.22 -0.90
N LEU A 50 -19.70 5.22 -1.51
CA LEU A 50 -20.40 6.11 -2.45
C LEU A 50 -20.96 5.33 -3.65
N THR A 51 -20.16 4.47 -4.28
CA THR A 51 -20.58 3.75 -5.48
C THR A 51 -21.57 2.62 -5.21
N ILE A 52 -21.56 1.98 -4.04
CA ILE A 52 -22.43 0.84 -3.75
C ILE A 52 -23.71 1.26 -3.01
N ARG A 53 -23.63 2.26 -2.13
CA ARG A 53 -24.73 2.65 -1.21
C ARG A 53 -25.47 3.91 -1.66
N LYS A 54 -24.84 4.79 -2.43
CA LYS A 54 -25.46 6.04 -2.87
C LYS A 54 -25.82 5.98 -4.36
N GLN A 55 -26.90 6.67 -4.71
CA GLN A 55 -27.31 6.89 -6.10
C GLN A 55 -27.10 8.36 -6.44
N PHE A 56 -26.24 8.62 -7.41
CA PHE A 56 -25.97 9.98 -7.90
C PHE A 56 -25.54 9.92 -9.38
N PRO A 57 -25.74 11.00 -10.14
CA PRO A 57 -25.25 11.08 -11.51
C PRO A 57 -23.71 11.01 -11.51
N GLY A 58 -23.11 10.21 -12.41
CA GLY A 58 -21.65 10.01 -12.46
C GLY A 58 -21.11 8.83 -11.65
N ARG A 59 -21.97 8.07 -10.96
CA ARG A 59 -21.56 6.87 -10.19
C ARG A 59 -20.75 5.88 -11.04
N THR A 60 -21.20 5.59 -12.25
CA THR A 60 -20.54 4.66 -13.17
C THR A 60 -19.19 5.18 -13.63
N LEU A 61 -19.10 6.50 -13.87
CA LEU A 61 -17.81 7.14 -14.19
C LEU A 61 -16.84 7.05 -13.01
N MET A 62 -17.32 7.26 -11.79
CA MET A 62 -16.49 7.14 -10.58
C MET A 62 -15.98 5.71 -10.38
N ASP A 63 -16.80 4.68 -10.59
CA ASP A 63 -16.40 3.27 -10.57
C ASP A 63 -15.33 2.99 -11.63
N PHE A 64 -15.54 3.47 -12.86
CA PHE A 64 -14.56 3.36 -13.94
C PHE A 64 -13.23 4.04 -13.60
N LEU A 65 -13.26 5.28 -13.14
CA LEU A 65 -12.05 6.03 -12.77
C LEU A 65 -11.30 5.39 -11.60
N ALA A 66 -12.01 4.82 -10.62
CA ALA A 66 -11.39 4.10 -9.50
C ALA A 66 -10.63 2.85 -9.97
N MET A 67 -11.03 2.25 -11.09
CA MET A 67 -10.39 1.06 -11.65
C MET A 67 -9.34 1.35 -12.73
N LEU A 68 -9.33 2.55 -13.28
CA LEU A 68 -8.46 2.92 -14.41
C LEU A 68 -6.97 2.68 -14.15
N PRO A 69 -6.41 2.96 -12.94
CA PRO A 69 -4.98 2.77 -12.69
C PRO A 69 -4.50 1.30 -12.80
N VAL A 70 -5.39 0.30 -12.72
CA VAL A 70 -5.02 -1.12 -12.94
C VAL A 70 -4.57 -1.36 -14.37
N SER A 71 -5.20 -0.67 -15.32
CA SER A 71 -4.93 -0.86 -16.76
C SER A 71 -3.67 -0.12 -17.23
N LEU A 72 -3.14 0.78 -16.41
CA LEU A 72 -1.95 1.58 -16.76
C LEU A 72 -0.67 0.90 -16.28
N PRO A 73 0.41 0.84 -17.10
CA PRO A 73 1.73 0.47 -16.61
C PRO A 73 2.19 1.41 -15.49
N GLY A 74 2.82 0.87 -14.44
CA GLY A 74 3.28 1.67 -13.30
C GLY A 74 4.23 2.81 -13.71
N THR A 75 5.08 2.58 -14.69
CA THR A 75 6.00 3.58 -15.27
C THR A 75 5.26 4.79 -15.86
N PHE A 76 4.10 4.57 -16.49
CA PHE A 76 3.26 5.66 -16.99
C PHE A 76 2.72 6.53 -15.86
N ILE A 77 2.27 5.90 -14.77
CA ILE A 77 1.80 6.65 -13.58
C ILE A 77 2.94 7.50 -13.01
N GLY A 78 4.14 6.90 -12.83
CA GLY A 78 5.31 7.62 -12.33
C GLY A 78 5.71 8.80 -13.20
N LEU A 79 5.82 8.57 -14.52
CA LEU A 79 6.20 9.62 -15.47
C LEU A 79 5.16 10.74 -15.54
N SER A 80 3.87 10.40 -15.57
CA SER A 80 2.78 11.39 -15.58
C SER A 80 2.80 12.28 -14.35
N LEU A 81 3.10 11.71 -13.18
CA LEU A 81 3.22 12.47 -11.93
C LEU A 81 4.40 13.46 -11.97
N ILE A 82 5.56 13.05 -12.50
CA ILE A 82 6.67 13.99 -12.68
C ILE A 82 6.24 15.12 -13.61
N MET A 83 5.67 14.80 -14.77
CA MET A 83 5.26 15.83 -15.73
C MET A 83 4.23 16.80 -15.15
N ALA A 84 3.32 16.31 -14.30
CA ALA A 84 2.27 17.12 -13.69
C ALA A 84 2.78 17.98 -12.50
N PHE A 85 3.77 17.49 -11.74
CA PHE A 85 4.19 18.06 -10.47
C PHE A 85 5.66 18.48 -10.41
N ASN A 86 6.33 18.62 -11.57
CA ASN A 86 7.72 19.05 -11.62
C ASN A 86 7.89 20.57 -11.46
N THR A 87 6.89 21.34 -11.83
CA THR A 87 6.93 22.80 -11.82
C THR A 87 5.62 23.38 -11.27
N GLY A 88 5.65 24.68 -10.93
CA GLY A 88 4.47 25.41 -10.46
C GLY A 88 4.28 25.35 -8.93
N PRO A 89 3.12 25.85 -8.44
CA PRO A 89 2.87 26.01 -7.00
C PRO A 89 2.72 24.68 -6.25
N LEU A 90 2.50 23.59 -6.95
CA LEU A 90 2.38 22.23 -6.39
C LEU A 90 3.55 21.34 -6.80
N ALA A 91 4.75 21.91 -6.96
CA ALA A 91 5.94 21.11 -7.26
C ALA A 91 6.23 20.14 -6.10
N MET A 92 6.15 18.82 -6.38
CA MET A 92 6.37 17.75 -5.40
C MET A 92 7.44 16.75 -5.85
N THR A 93 8.03 16.95 -7.03
CA THR A 93 9.08 16.07 -7.55
C THR A 93 10.26 16.01 -6.58
N GLY A 94 10.76 14.78 -6.33
CA GLY A 94 11.84 14.55 -5.39
C GLY A 94 11.44 14.44 -3.93
N THR A 95 10.14 14.49 -3.61
CA THR A 95 9.63 14.36 -2.23
C THR A 95 9.03 12.97 -1.97
N LEU A 96 8.93 12.59 -0.69
CA LEU A 96 8.24 11.36 -0.28
C LEU A 96 6.74 11.41 -0.63
N VAL A 97 6.15 12.61 -0.70
CA VAL A 97 4.72 12.80 -0.99
C VAL A 97 4.36 12.31 -2.38
N ILE A 98 5.14 12.63 -3.40
CA ILE A 98 4.86 12.18 -4.78
C ILE A 98 5.01 10.66 -4.91
N ILE A 99 5.94 10.06 -4.16
CA ILE A 99 6.13 8.61 -4.11
C ILE A 99 4.87 7.94 -3.50
N ILE A 100 4.40 8.44 -2.36
CA ILE A 100 3.17 7.96 -1.72
C ILE A 100 1.96 8.13 -2.65
N LEU A 101 1.85 9.27 -3.33
CA LEU A 101 0.78 9.53 -4.28
C LEU A 101 0.78 8.52 -5.43
N GLY A 102 1.94 8.28 -6.05
CA GLY A 102 2.09 7.30 -7.14
C GLY A 102 1.74 5.89 -6.71
N MET A 103 2.23 5.47 -5.54
CA MET A 103 1.90 4.18 -4.95
C MET A 103 0.40 4.07 -4.63
N THR A 104 -0.20 5.13 -4.07
CA THR A 104 -1.63 5.17 -3.72
C THR A 104 -2.49 5.03 -4.96
N LEU A 105 -2.23 5.80 -6.02
CA LEU A 105 -2.94 5.68 -7.28
C LEU A 105 -2.87 4.26 -7.84
N ARG A 106 -1.69 3.63 -7.76
CA ARG A 106 -1.49 2.26 -8.25
C ARG A 106 -2.26 1.22 -7.44
N GLN A 107 -2.37 1.40 -6.11
CA GLN A 107 -3.02 0.44 -5.21
C GLN A 107 -4.52 0.73 -4.99
N LEU A 108 -5.01 1.92 -5.32
CA LEU A 108 -6.39 2.34 -5.11
C LEU A 108 -7.43 1.34 -5.66
N PRO A 109 -7.27 0.76 -6.87
CA PRO A 109 -8.22 -0.23 -7.41
C PRO A 109 -8.39 -1.44 -6.50
N VAL A 110 -7.31 -1.89 -5.85
CA VAL A 110 -7.34 -3.05 -4.95
C VAL A 110 -8.12 -2.71 -3.68
N GLY A 111 -7.79 -1.57 -3.03
CA GLY A 111 -8.52 -1.10 -1.86
C GLY A 111 -10.00 -0.91 -2.13
N TYR A 112 -10.33 -0.31 -3.27
CA TYR A 112 -11.70 -0.13 -3.74
C TYR A 112 -12.43 -1.47 -3.93
N ARG A 113 -11.84 -2.43 -4.64
CA ARG A 113 -12.45 -3.76 -4.89
C ARG A 113 -12.68 -4.55 -3.61
N GLN A 114 -11.74 -4.53 -2.67
CA GLN A 114 -11.89 -5.19 -1.38
C GLN A 114 -13.04 -4.59 -0.57
N ALA A 115 -13.14 -3.26 -0.55
CA ALA A 115 -14.23 -2.56 0.11
C ALA A 115 -15.59 -2.85 -0.57
N VAL A 116 -15.65 -2.88 -1.91
CA VAL A 116 -16.85 -3.26 -2.68
C VAL A 116 -17.30 -4.68 -2.35
N ALA A 117 -16.35 -5.63 -2.31
CA ALA A 117 -16.66 -7.02 -1.98
C ALA A 117 -17.26 -7.14 -0.56
N GLY A 118 -16.62 -6.49 0.43
CA GLY A 118 -17.13 -6.47 1.80
C GLY A 118 -18.49 -5.81 1.93
N LEU A 119 -18.70 -4.65 1.28
CA LEU A 119 -20.00 -3.95 1.30
C LEU A 119 -21.14 -4.77 0.68
N LYS A 120 -20.85 -5.55 -0.36
CA LYS A 120 -21.86 -6.42 -0.99
C LYS A 120 -22.34 -7.56 -0.10
N GLN A 121 -21.52 -7.99 0.87
CA GLN A 121 -21.88 -9.02 1.85
C GLN A 121 -22.76 -8.48 2.99
N ILE A 122 -22.81 -7.17 3.18
CA ILE A 122 -23.64 -6.54 4.20
C ILE A 122 -25.04 -6.26 3.63
N GLU A 123 -26.06 -6.85 4.25
CA GLU A 123 -27.46 -6.64 3.84
C GLU A 123 -27.90 -5.19 4.05
N LYS A 124 -28.64 -4.66 3.09
CA LYS A 124 -29.21 -3.30 3.19
C LYS A 124 -30.26 -3.17 4.28
N SER A 125 -30.88 -4.26 4.70
CA SER A 125 -31.84 -4.33 5.79
C SER A 125 -31.27 -3.78 7.11
N LEU A 126 -29.98 -3.99 7.39
CA LEU A 126 -29.31 -3.45 8.56
C LEU A 126 -29.24 -1.92 8.54
N GLU A 127 -29.00 -1.33 7.37
CA GLU A 127 -28.98 0.12 7.21
C GLU A 127 -30.39 0.72 7.35
N GLN A 128 -31.39 0.04 6.82
CA GLN A 128 -32.79 0.44 6.93
C GLN A 128 -33.27 0.37 8.40
N ALA A 129 -32.95 -0.71 9.10
CA ALA A 129 -33.25 -0.85 10.52
C ALA A 129 -32.62 0.26 11.35
N SER A 130 -31.34 0.59 11.08
CA SER A 130 -30.63 1.69 11.73
C SER A 130 -31.32 3.04 11.50
N THR A 131 -31.73 3.29 10.25
CA THR A 131 -32.45 4.53 9.90
C THR A 131 -33.81 4.62 10.58
N ASN A 132 -34.56 3.50 10.66
CA ASN A 132 -35.83 3.43 11.36
C ASN A 132 -35.71 3.72 12.88
N LEU A 133 -34.54 3.41 13.46
CA LEU A 133 -34.19 3.75 14.83
C LEU A 133 -33.68 5.20 14.99
N GLY A 134 -33.76 6.03 13.94
CA GLY A 134 -33.38 7.44 13.97
C GLY A 134 -31.89 7.73 13.76
N ALA A 135 -31.07 6.73 13.40
CA ALA A 135 -29.66 6.95 13.12
C ALA A 135 -29.46 7.63 11.76
N ASN A 136 -28.59 8.63 11.71
CA ASN A 136 -28.18 9.23 10.44
C ASN A 136 -27.14 8.33 9.71
N SER A 137 -26.92 8.59 8.41
CA SER A 137 -26.01 7.81 7.56
C SER A 137 -24.58 7.71 8.12
N PHE A 138 -24.08 8.74 8.79
CA PHE A 138 -22.73 8.74 9.38
C PHE A 138 -22.65 7.81 10.62
N VAL A 139 -23.67 7.83 11.46
CA VAL A 139 -23.75 6.94 12.63
C VAL A 139 -23.87 5.49 12.18
N THR A 140 -24.72 5.20 11.19
CA THR A 140 -24.87 3.87 10.58
C THR A 140 -23.55 3.39 9.99
N PHE A 141 -22.86 4.24 9.22
CA PHE A 141 -21.56 3.90 8.65
C PHE A 141 -20.54 3.57 9.73
N ARG A 142 -20.38 4.46 10.74
CA ARG A 142 -19.34 4.31 11.76
C ARG A 142 -19.60 3.16 12.74
N ARG A 143 -20.88 2.94 13.14
CA ARG A 143 -21.24 1.98 14.20
C ARG A 143 -21.63 0.60 13.67
N ILE A 144 -22.06 0.49 12.41
CA ILE A 144 -22.53 -0.78 11.84
C ILE A 144 -21.63 -1.21 10.69
N ILE A 145 -21.54 -0.41 9.63
CA ILE A 145 -20.85 -0.80 8.38
C ILE A 145 -19.36 -0.96 8.62
N LEU A 146 -18.69 0.04 9.17
CA LEU A 146 -17.25 0.04 9.37
C LEU A 146 -16.74 -1.12 10.25
N PRO A 147 -17.37 -1.47 11.38
CA PRO A 147 -17.00 -2.66 12.13
C PRO A 147 -17.18 -3.97 11.38
N MET A 148 -18.24 -4.10 10.58
CA MET A 148 -18.48 -5.29 9.75
C MET A 148 -17.48 -5.45 8.61
N LEU A 149 -16.89 -4.34 8.15
CA LEU A 149 -15.88 -4.33 7.08
C LEU A 149 -14.45 -4.56 7.58
N LYS A 150 -14.22 -4.71 8.87
CA LYS A 150 -12.87 -4.84 9.44
C LYS A 150 -12.01 -5.86 8.69
N ASN A 151 -12.56 -7.03 8.39
CA ASN A 151 -11.84 -8.08 7.68
C ASN A 151 -11.40 -7.62 6.27
N SER A 152 -12.33 -7.13 5.46
CA SER A 152 -12.04 -6.63 4.11
C SER A 152 -11.05 -5.46 4.11
N LEU A 153 -11.15 -4.56 5.11
CA LEU A 153 -10.23 -3.42 5.25
C LEU A 153 -8.83 -3.87 5.64
N SER A 154 -8.73 -4.89 6.51
CA SER A 154 -7.44 -5.45 6.92
C SER A 154 -6.73 -6.15 5.78
N VAL A 155 -7.47 -6.93 4.99
CA VAL A 155 -6.93 -7.57 3.77
C VAL A 155 -6.47 -6.49 2.78
N SER A 156 -7.26 -5.43 2.57
CA SER A 156 -6.88 -4.29 1.73
C SER A 156 -5.59 -3.62 2.21
N PHE A 157 -5.48 -3.37 3.52
CA PHE A 157 -4.32 -2.72 4.12
C PHE A 157 -3.05 -3.56 3.94
N VAL A 158 -3.09 -4.83 4.35
CA VAL A 158 -1.94 -5.73 4.27
C VAL A 158 -1.50 -5.94 2.83
N TYR A 159 -2.44 -6.16 1.92
CA TYR A 159 -2.13 -6.34 0.51
C TYR A 159 -1.49 -5.09 -0.09
N SER A 160 -2.07 -3.91 0.17
CA SER A 160 -1.54 -2.63 -0.32
C SER A 160 -0.15 -2.35 0.25
N PHE A 161 0.08 -2.64 1.54
CA PHE A 161 1.39 -2.51 2.18
C PHE A 161 2.42 -3.42 1.50
N MET A 162 2.11 -4.71 1.37
CA MET A 162 3.00 -5.71 0.76
C MET A 162 3.35 -5.35 -0.69
N LYS A 163 2.36 -4.94 -1.48
CA LYS A 163 2.57 -4.51 -2.87
C LYS A 163 3.38 -3.22 -2.98
N SER A 164 3.15 -2.28 -2.07
CA SER A 164 3.88 -1.01 -2.04
C SER A 164 5.35 -1.21 -1.65
N MET A 165 5.65 -2.07 -0.69
CA MET A 165 7.03 -2.43 -0.32
C MET A 165 7.82 -2.99 -1.51
N ASN A 166 7.18 -3.80 -2.34
CA ASN A 166 7.81 -4.45 -3.50
C ASN A 166 7.65 -3.67 -4.81
N THR A 167 7.08 -2.46 -4.79
CA THR A 167 6.87 -1.71 -6.02
C THR A 167 8.19 -1.17 -6.57
N LEU A 168 8.37 -1.29 -7.88
CA LEU A 168 9.52 -0.79 -8.60
C LEU A 168 9.08 0.12 -9.76
N SER A 169 8.20 -0.38 -10.61
CA SER A 169 7.84 0.28 -11.86
C SER A 169 7.22 1.67 -11.69
N THR A 170 6.42 1.88 -10.65
CA THR A 170 5.78 3.18 -10.42
C THR A 170 6.76 4.20 -9.84
N VAL A 171 7.69 3.76 -8.99
CA VAL A 171 8.54 4.65 -8.20
C VAL A 171 9.90 4.92 -8.81
N ILE A 172 10.31 4.14 -9.83
CA ILE A 172 11.65 4.24 -10.44
C ILE A 172 11.98 5.66 -10.94
N PHE A 173 10.97 6.41 -11.37
CA PHE A 173 11.13 7.80 -11.81
C PHE A 173 10.86 8.82 -10.69
N LEU A 174 10.22 8.41 -9.59
CA LEU A 174 9.79 9.31 -8.51
C LEU A 174 10.82 9.44 -7.39
N VAL A 175 11.73 8.47 -7.25
CA VAL A 175 12.76 8.47 -6.20
C VAL A 175 13.79 9.57 -6.42
N SER A 176 14.35 10.04 -5.33
CA SER A 176 15.46 11.00 -5.31
C SER A 176 16.58 10.46 -4.41
N PRO A 177 17.79 11.06 -4.42
CA PRO A 177 18.87 10.65 -3.51
C PRO A 177 18.46 10.68 -2.03
N GLU A 178 17.62 11.64 -1.63
CA GLU A 178 17.12 11.76 -0.26
C GLU A 178 16.00 10.76 0.05
N TYR A 179 15.09 10.55 -0.89
CA TYR A 179 13.92 9.66 -0.75
C TYR A 179 14.02 8.48 -1.71
N ASN A 180 15.08 7.66 -1.53
CA ASN A 180 15.21 6.40 -2.23
C ASN A 180 14.50 5.28 -1.46
N LEU A 181 14.07 4.23 -2.16
CA LEU A 181 13.34 3.09 -1.62
C LEU A 181 14.19 1.82 -1.67
N ALA A 182 13.92 0.90 -0.74
CA ALA A 182 14.66 -0.35 -0.63
C ALA A 182 14.57 -1.20 -1.91
N SER A 183 13.42 -1.24 -2.58
CA SER A 183 13.25 -1.96 -3.86
C SER A 183 14.16 -1.44 -4.97
N ILE A 184 14.30 -0.12 -5.08
CA ILE A 184 15.21 0.53 -6.04
C ILE A 184 16.67 0.32 -5.63
N ASN A 185 16.94 0.44 -4.31
CA ASN A 185 18.29 0.24 -3.78
C ASN A 185 18.79 -1.20 -4.01
N ILE A 186 17.95 -2.21 -3.81
CA ILE A 186 18.29 -3.62 -4.09
C ILE A 186 18.67 -3.78 -5.57
N MET A 187 17.91 -3.20 -6.48
CA MET A 187 18.22 -3.23 -7.92
C MET A 187 19.58 -2.58 -8.20
N SER A 188 19.78 -1.36 -7.70
CA SER A 188 21.04 -0.63 -7.88
C SER A 188 22.25 -1.37 -7.29
N LEU A 189 22.14 -1.92 -6.07
CA LEU A 189 23.19 -2.71 -5.44
C LEU A 189 23.53 -3.97 -6.27
N SER A 190 22.50 -4.62 -6.83
CA SER A 190 22.68 -5.81 -7.65
C SER A 190 23.41 -5.47 -8.97
N ASP A 191 23.05 -4.37 -9.61
CA ASP A 191 23.67 -3.90 -10.85
C ASP A 191 25.16 -3.52 -10.64
N HIS A 192 25.50 -3.02 -9.45
CA HIS A 192 26.88 -2.69 -9.07
C HIS A 192 27.67 -3.88 -8.49
N GLY A 193 27.07 -5.07 -8.42
CA GLY A 193 27.75 -6.29 -7.94
C GLY A 193 27.76 -6.46 -6.42
N PHE A 194 27.12 -5.58 -5.65
CA PHE A 194 27.00 -5.68 -4.17
C PHE A 194 25.92 -6.70 -3.74
N LEU A 195 26.03 -7.93 -4.25
CA LEU A 195 25.00 -8.96 -4.08
C LEU A 195 24.73 -9.34 -2.62
N ALA A 196 25.77 -9.30 -1.76
CA ALA A 196 25.61 -9.63 -0.35
C ALA A 196 24.70 -8.65 0.39
N VAL A 197 24.90 -7.33 0.20
CA VAL A 197 24.07 -6.28 0.81
C VAL A 197 22.68 -6.26 0.17
N ALA A 198 22.59 -6.43 -1.15
CA ALA A 198 21.31 -6.52 -1.87
C ALA A 198 20.44 -7.68 -1.34
N SER A 199 21.03 -8.86 -1.17
CA SER A 199 20.34 -10.04 -0.63
C SER A 199 19.92 -9.84 0.82
N ALA A 200 20.76 -9.22 1.66
CA ALA A 200 20.46 -8.91 3.05
C ALA A 200 19.28 -7.91 3.13
N THR A 201 19.27 -6.88 2.30
CA THR A 201 18.18 -5.89 2.21
C THR A 201 16.88 -6.56 1.76
N ALA A 202 16.93 -7.46 0.77
CA ALA A 202 15.76 -8.21 0.30
C ALA A 202 15.16 -9.09 1.40
N ILE A 203 15.99 -9.80 2.16
CA ILE A 203 15.55 -10.59 3.33
C ILE A 203 14.92 -9.67 4.38
N GLY A 204 15.54 -8.53 4.66
CA GLY A 204 14.98 -7.53 5.59
C GLY A 204 13.61 -7.02 5.16
N MET A 205 13.40 -6.76 3.87
CA MET A 205 12.08 -6.42 3.32
C MET A 205 11.06 -7.55 3.55
N MET A 206 11.43 -8.79 3.28
CA MET A 206 10.56 -9.96 3.51
C MET A 206 10.16 -10.07 4.99
N LEU A 207 11.14 -9.96 5.90
CA LEU A 207 10.89 -10.00 7.35
C LEU A 207 9.97 -8.86 7.80
N THR A 208 10.14 -7.65 7.26
CA THR A 208 9.29 -6.50 7.54
C THR A 208 7.85 -6.74 7.10
N ILE A 209 7.64 -7.34 5.93
CA ILE A 209 6.32 -7.71 5.42
C ILE A 209 5.66 -8.76 6.32
N PHE A 210 6.38 -9.82 6.67
CA PHE A 210 5.87 -10.87 7.57
C PHE A 210 5.57 -10.33 8.97
N PHE A 211 6.42 -9.45 9.49
CA PHE A 211 6.19 -8.80 10.77
C PHE A 211 4.90 -7.97 10.74
N THR A 212 4.71 -7.13 9.72
CA THR A 212 3.50 -6.31 9.55
C THR A 212 2.26 -7.18 9.44
N PHE A 213 2.33 -8.27 8.67
CA PHE A 213 1.25 -9.26 8.56
C PHE A 213 0.92 -9.88 9.94
N GLY A 214 1.94 -10.28 10.69
CA GLY A 214 1.78 -10.83 12.05
C GLY A 214 1.13 -9.84 13.01
N VAL A 215 1.57 -8.58 13.00
CA VAL A 215 0.98 -7.52 13.83
C VAL A 215 -0.49 -7.29 13.49
N VAL A 216 -0.83 -7.15 12.20
CA VAL A 216 -2.22 -6.99 11.77
C VAL A 216 -3.07 -8.18 12.18
N LYS A 217 -2.57 -9.41 12.01
CA LYS A 217 -3.27 -10.63 12.46
C LYS A 217 -3.49 -10.65 13.98
N LEU A 218 -2.50 -10.23 14.77
CA LEU A 218 -2.62 -10.18 16.24
C LEU A 218 -3.61 -9.12 16.71
N VAL A 219 -3.61 -7.94 16.08
CA VAL A 219 -4.55 -6.85 16.41
C VAL A 219 -5.99 -7.23 16.08
N LEU A 220 -6.19 -8.06 15.06
CA LEU A 220 -7.52 -8.46 14.57
C LEU A 220 -7.91 -9.89 15.01
N ARG A 221 -7.23 -10.43 16.00
CA ARG A 221 -7.14 -11.82 16.47
C ARG A 221 -8.43 -12.66 16.50
N ASP A 222 -9.60 -12.06 16.56
CA ASP A 222 -10.85 -12.82 16.74
C ASP A 222 -11.74 -12.93 15.48
N GLN A 223 -11.30 -12.42 14.30
CA GLN A 223 -12.22 -12.31 13.15
C GLN A 223 -11.61 -12.58 11.77
N ILE A 224 -10.36 -13.03 11.67
CA ILE A 224 -9.73 -13.21 10.36
C ILE A 224 -9.30 -14.66 10.14
N ASN A 225 -10.11 -15.42 9.42
CA ASN A 225 -9.64 -16.58 8.66
C ASN A 225 -9.06 -16.06 7.32
N ILE A 226 -7.77 -15.70 7.31
CA ILE A 226 -7.07 -15.22 6.10
C ILE A 226 -6.85 -16.36 5.09
N PHE A 227 -7.06 -17.61 5.51
CA PHE A 227 -6.85 -18.79 4.68
C PHE A 227 -8.13 -19.37 4.06
N ASP A 228 -9.29 -18.77 4.28
CA ASP A 228 -10.55 -19.16 3.61
C ASP A 228 -10.77 -18.29 2.34
N LEU A 229 -9.73 -18.20 1.50
CA LEU A 229 -9.77 -17.59 0.16
C LEU A 229 -9.73 -18.68 -0.90
#